data_30ff32b589b8da1299209857cce42ca2
#
_entry.id   30ff32b589b8da1299209857cce42ca2
#
_cell.length_a   1.000
_cell.length_b   1.000
_cell.length_c   1.000
_cell.angle_alpha   90.00
_cell.angle_beta   90.00
_cell.angle_gamma   90.00
#
_symmetry.space_group_name_H-M   'P 1'
#
loop_
_entity.id
_entity.type
_entity.pdbx_description
1 polymer ?
#
loop_
_entity_poly.entity_id
_entity_poly.type
_entity_poly.pdbx_seq_one_letter_code
_entity_poly.pdbx_strand_id
1 'polypeptide(L)'
;MGLFIDQVRSPDEQAKEAAARQGHTHHGGVLLSPGWTVLDDQQLLWDRFTDTFGFRPGGREPTRPVIVEPAPSITVDLTVPADRVGVWRSRVDAVNAEALRCFVAEFAEDPMFVVLVWHDICYRLDAAVHAVTRQPDWRVSAYPKGDYSIFLREDFSEGIVGHPWEQSLCVFGERLVGSLGRTLATWLPVLRVDGHPPESA
;
A
#
# COMPACT_ATOMS: atom_id res chain seq x y z
N MET A 1 -26.26 35.47 -26.14
CA MET A 1 -24.93 35.78 -26.69
C MET A 1 -24.15 36.38 -25.54
N GLY A 2 -23.54 35.54 -24.71
CA GLY A 2 -22.81 35.91 -23.48
C GLY A 2 -21.33 35.68 -23.67
N LEU A 3 -20.56 36.74 -23.61
CA LEU A 3 -19.10 36.72 -23.72
C LEU A 3 -18.50 36.13 -22.43
N PHE A 4 -17.80 35.00 -22.53
CA PHE A 4 -16.88 34.52 -21.51
C PHE A 4 -15.65 35.43 -21.54
N ILE A 5 -15.45 36.21 -20.48
CA ILE A 5 -14.21 36.95 -20.26
C ILE A 5 -13.23 36.00 -19.61
N ASP A 6 -12.24 35.58 -20.38
CA ASP A 6 -11.06 34.88 -19.90
C ASP A 6 -10.27 35.83 -18.98
N GLN A 7 -10.36 35.64 -17.66
CA GLN A 7 -9.54 36.40 -16.71
C GLN A 7 -8.09 35.87 -16.79
N VAL A 8 -7.29 36.55 -17.55
CA VAL A 8 -5.82 36.41 -17.53
C VAL A 8 -5.34 36.82 -16.14
N ARG A 9 -4.90 35.84 -15.34
CA ARG A 9 -4.31 36.07 -14.01
C ARG A 9 -3.04 36.92 -14.14
N SER A 10 -2.85 37.86 -13.21
CA SER A 10 -1.72 38.76 -13.24
C SER A 10 -0.39 38.05 -13.01
N PRO A 11 0.73 38.54 -13.54
CA PRO A 11 2.07 37.95 -13.33
C PRO A 11 2.43 37.85 -11.84
N ASP A 12 1.95 38.73 -10.99
CA ASP A 12 2.16 38.72 -9.54
C ASP A 12 1.41 37.59 -8.83
N GLU A 13 0.23 37.21 -9.32
CA GLU A 13 -0.50 36.05 -8.78
C GLU A 13 0.17 34.72 -9.17
N GLN A 14 0.70 34.64 -10.39
CA GLN A 14 1.46 33.49 -10.87
C GLN A 14 2.80 33.36 -10.12
N ALA A 15 3.47 34.46 -9.83
CA ALA A 15 4.70 34.48 -9.04
C ALA A 15 4.45 34.09 -7.57
N LYS A 16 3.32 34.52 -6.97
CA LYS A 16 2.93 34.10 -5.62
C LYS A 16 2.56 32.62 -5.54
N GLU A 17 1.88 32.08 -6.54
CA GLU A 17 1.57 30.66 -6.62
C GLU A 17 2.80 29.80 -6.83
N ALA A 18 3.76 30.26 -7.66
CA ALA A 18 5.07 29.61 -7.85
C ALA A 18 5.94 29.66 -6.58
N ALA A 19 5.94 30.79 -5.85
CA ALA A 19 6.64 30.92 -4.57
C ALA A 19 5.98 30.07 -3.46
N ALA A 20 4.65 29.93 -3.46
CA ALA A 20 3.97 29.03 -2.54
C ALA A 20 4.27 27.55 -2.79
N ARG A 21 4.50 27.17 -4.05
CA ARG A 21 4.94 25.81 -4.42
C ARG A 21 6.42 25.55 -4.10
N GLN A 22 7.26 26.56 -4.08
CA GLN A 22 8.68 26.44 -3.70
C GLN A 22 8.91 26.56 -2.18
N GLY A 23 7.94 27.06 -1.43
CA GLY A 23 8.02 27.26 0.03
C GLY A 23 7.71 26.02 0.89
N HIS A 24 7.42 24.85 0.31
CA HIS A 24 7.10 23.63 1.05
C HIS A 24 8.27 22.65 1.18
N THR A 25 9.51 23.11 1.11
CA THR A 25 10.70 22.32 1.49
C THR A 25 11.15 22.59 2.93
N HIS A 26 10.27 22.91 3.84
CA HIS A 26 10.51 22.73 5.26
C HIS A 26 9.86 21.41 5.70
N HIS A 27 10.58 20.32 5.58
CA HIS A 27 10.40 19.16 6.42
C HIS A 27 10.72 19.57 7.85
N GLY A 28 9.77 20.26 8.49
CA GLY A 28 9.74 20.34 9.93
C GLY A 28 9.82 18.90 10.40
N GLY A 29 10.85 18.54 11.20
CA GLY A 29 11.15 17.16 11.56
C GLY A 29 9.96 16.50 12.22
N VAL A 30 9.09 15.91 11.41
CA VAL A 30 8.08 14.96 11.86
C VAL A 30 8.90 13.77 12.33
N LEU A 31 8.93 13.55 13.63
CA LEU A 31 9.49 12.33 14.20
C LEU A 31 8.69 11.17 13.60
N LEU A 32 9.29 10.50 12.63
CA LEU A 32 8.70 9.30 12.05
C LEU A 32 8.68 8.21 13.11
N SER A 33 7.68 7.34 13.05
CA SER A 33 7.65 6.14 13.88
C SER A 33 8.90 5.31 13.63
N PRO A 34 9.50 4.68 14.66
CA PRO A 34 10.69 3.86 14.49
C PRO A 34 10.53 2.85 13.36
N GLY A 35 11.57 2.70 12.55
CA GLY A 35 11.58 1.82 11.39
C GLY A 35 11.03 2.43 10.09
N TRP A 36 10.51 3.66 10.12
CA TRP A 36 9.98 4.33 8.93
C TRP A 36 10.87 5.48 8.48
N THR A 37 11.20 5.53 7.20
CA THR A 37 11.92 6.64 6.55
C THR A 37 11.21 7.04 5.27
N VAL A 38 11.19 8.33 4.95
CA VAL A 38 10.61 8.84 3.70
C VAL A 38 11.48 8.43 2.52
N LEU A 39 10.85 8.07 1.40
CA LEU A 39 11.52 7.82 0.12
C LEU A 39 11.66 9.12 -0.69
N ASP A 40 12.88 9.44 -1.10
CA ASP A 40 13.15 10.61 -1.94
C ASP A 40 12.82 10.36 -3.44
N ASP A 41 13.17 9.17 -3.95
CA ASP A 41 13.05 8.81 -5.38
C ASP A 41 11.81 7.95 -5.67
N GLN A 42 10.67 8.31 -5.12
CA GLN A 42 9.43 7.53 -5.25
C GLN A 42 8.95 7.34 -6.70
N GLN A 43 9.23 8.29 -7.60
CA GLN A 43 8.77 8.21 -8.99
C GLN A 43 9.40 7.01 -9.74
N LEU A 44 10.69 6.79 -9.58
CA LEU A 44 11.38 5.65 -10.20
C LEU A 44 10.82 4.30 -9.74
N LEU A 45 10.47 4.22 -8.44
CA LEU A 45 9.87 3.02 -7.88
C LEU A 45 8.44 2.79 -8.37
N TRP A 46 7.66 3.86 -8.54
CA TRP A 46 6.33 3.78 -9.14
C TRP A 46 6.38 3.36 -10.60
N ASP A 47 7.31 3.92 -11.40
CA ASP A 47 7.49 3.56 -12.81
C ASP A 47 7.86 2.06 -12.90
N ARG A 48 8.85 1.61 -12.10
CA ARG A 48 9.24 0.21 -12.04
C ARG A 48 8.08 -0.70 -11.59
N PHE A 49 7.32 -0.30 -10.58
CA PHE A 49 6.16 -1.07 -10.12
C PHE A 49 5.09 -1.19 -11.19
N THR A 50 4.81 -0.10 -11.89
CA THR A 50 3.84 -0.06 -12.99
C THR A 50 4.28 -0.94 -14.15
N ASP A 51 5.55 -0.88 -14.53
CA ASP A 51 6.11 -1.69 -15.61
C ASP A 51 6.14 -3.18 -15.26
N THR A 52 6.46 -3.51 -13.98
CA THR A 52 6.57 -4.90 -13.55
C THR A 52 5.21 -5.58 -13.41
N PHE A 53 4.23 -4.88 -12.81
CA PHE A 53 2.94 -5.48 -12.46
C PHE A 53 1.77 -4.98 -13.29
N GLY A 54 2.00 -4.09 -14.25
CA GLY A 54 0.93 -3.50 -15.07
C GLY A 54 -0.08 -2.72 -14.22
N PHE A 55 0.39 -2.03 -13.17
CA PHE A 55 -0.45 -1.30 -12.24
C PHE A 55 -1.36 -0.30 -12.97
N ARG A 56 -2.67 -0.46 -12.77
CA ARG A 56 -3.70 0.39 -13.37
C ARG A 56 -4.66 0.84 -12.29
N PRO A 57 -4.34 1.94 -11.60
CA PRO A 57 -5.26 2.53 -10.64
C PRO A 57 -6.50 2.96 -11.41
N GLY A 58 -7.56 2.23 -11.28
CA GLY A 58 -8.85 2.55 -11.86
C GLY A 58 -9.75 3.09 -10.78
N GLY A 59 -10.52 4.14 -11.10
CA GLY A 59 -11.56 4.58 -10.20
C GLY A 59 -12.46 3.39 -9.81
N ARG A 60 -13.27 3.54 -8.86
CA ARG A 60 -14.31 2.72 -8.21
C ARG A 60 -14.94 1.52 -8.97
N GLU A 61 -14.19 0.86 -9.87
CA GLU A 61 -14.59 -0.43 -10.44
C GLU A 61 -14.05 -1.55 -9.53
N PRO A 62 -14.84 -2.05 -8.57
CA PRO A 62 -14.37 -2.97 -7.54
C PRO A 62 -14.04 -4.37 -8.07
N THR A 63 -14.19 -4.63 -9.36
CA THR A 63 -14.18 -5.99 -9.92
C THR A 63 -12.91 -6.35 -10.69
N ARG A 64 -11.91 -5.46 -10.77
CA ARG A 64 -10.68 -5.74 -11.50
C ARG A 64 -9.48 -5.70 -10.58
N PRO A 65 -8.59 -6.73 -10.65
CA PRO A 65 -7.28 -6.64 -10.04
C PRO A 65 -6.55 -5.38 -10.53
N VAL A 66 -5.94 -4.64 -9.62
CA VAL A 66 -5.22 -3.41 -9.95
C VAL A 66 -3.84 -3.69 -10.55
N ILE A 67 -3.37 -4.92 -10.40
CA ILE A 67 -2.10 -5.45 -10.94
C ILE A 67 -2.35 -6.76 -11.68
N VAL A 68 -1.41 -7.14 -12.52
CA VAL A 68 -1.25 -8.53 -12.95
C VAL A 68 -0.64 -9.27 -11.77
N GLU A 69 -1.43 -10.11 -11.10
CA GLU A 69 -0.97 -10.84 -9.92
C GLU A 69 0.10 -11.86 -10.32
N PRO A 70 1.32 -11.79 -9.77
CA PRO A 70 2.38 -12.73 -10.12
C PRO A 70 2.14 -14.08 -9.45
N ALA A 71 2.69 -15.15 -10.01
CA ALA A 71 2.71 -16.46 -9.35
C ALA A 71 4.07 -16.67 -8.63
N PRO A 72 4.05 -17.22 -7.38
CA PRO A 72 2.86 -17.57 -6.61
C PRO A 72 2.21 -16.34 -5.95
N SER A 73 0.87 -16.34 -5.89
CA SER A 73 0.12 -15.32 -5.14
C SER A 73 -1.19 -15.88 -4.55
N ILE A 74 -1.63 -15.24 -3.46
CA ILE A 74 -2.95 -15.46 -2.85
C ILE A 74 -3.57 -14.09 -2.59
N THR A 75 -4.77 -13.87 -3.11
CA THR A 75 -5.56 -12.67 -2.85
C THR A 75 -6.75 -13.03 -1.96
N VAL A 76 -6.84 -12.35 -0.81
CA VAL A 76 -7.90 -12.58 0.18
C VAL A 76 -8.89 -11.42 0.22
N ASP A 77 -10.15 -11.76 0.60
CA ASP A 77 -11.24 -10.81 0.80
C ASP A 77 -11.17 -10.19 2.20
N LEU A 78 -11.11 -8.88 2.25
CA LEU A 78 -11.09 -8.08 3.49
C LEU A 78 -12.47 -7.49 3.82
N THR A 79 -13.50 -7.79 3.06
CA THR A 79 -14.86 -7.24 3.23
C THR A 79 -15.38 -7.51 4.64
N VAL A 80 -15.84 -6.45 5.31
CA VAL A 80 -16.52 -6.53 6.61
C VAL A 80 -17.93 -5.98 6.45
N PRO A 81 -18.96 -6.66 6.96
CA PRO A 81 -20.32 -6.13 6.98
C PRO A 81 -20.37 -4.75 7.64
N ALA A 82 -21.09 -3.81 7.03
CA ALA A 82 -21.11 -2.40 7.43
C ALA A 82 -21.64 -2.15 8.86
N ASP A 83 -22.44 -3.07 9.40
CA ASP A 83 -22.99 -3.03 10.76
C ASP A 83 -21.99 -3.46 11.84
N ARG A 84 -20.76 -3.87 11.47
CA ARG A 84 -19.76 -4.45 12.37
C ARG A 84 -18.46 -3.65 12.47
N VAL A 85 -18.55 -2.38 12.86
CA VAL A 85 -17.38 -1.48 12.99
C VAL A 85 -16.30 -2.03 13.92
N GLY A 86 -16.67 -2.69 15.01
CA GLY A 86 -15.71 -3.34 15.92
C GLY A 86 -14.93 -4.47 15.24
N VAL A 87 -15.59 -5.26 14.40
CA VAL A 87 -14.96 -6.33 13.63
C VAL A 87 -13.97 -5.76 12.62
N TRP A 88 -14.31 -4.64 11.97
CA TRP A 88 -13.40 -3.97 11.04
C TRP A 88 -12.08 -3.58 11.72
N ARG A 89 -12.14 -2.92 12.87
CA ARG A 89 -10.93 -2.51 13.61
C ARG A 89 -10.07 -3.72 13.99
N SER A 90 -10.69 -4.75 14.56
CA SER A 90 -9.98 -5.99 14.92
C SER A 90 -9.34 -6.68 13.71
N ARG A 91 -9.99 -6.64 12.54
CA ARG A 91 -9.45 -7.19 11.30
C ARG A 91 -8.24 -6.38 10.80
N VAL A 92 -8.32 -5.06 10.84
CA VAL A 92 -7.18 -4.18 10.53
C VAL A 92 -5.99 -4.52 11.42
N ASP A 93 -6.20 -4.60 12.72
CA ASP A 93 -5.14 -4.89 13.69
C ASP A 93 -4.55 -6.29 13.47
N ALA A 94 -5.39 -7.29 13.21
CA ALA A 94 -4.96 -8.66 12.95
C ALA A 94 -4.13 -8.79 11.65
N VAL A 95 -4.57 -8.17 10.56
CA VAL A 95 -3.83 -8.17 9.28
C VAL A 95 -2.48 -7.49 9.44
N ASN A 96 -2.45 -6.31 10.09
CA ASN A 96 -1.21 -5.57 10.33
C ASN A 96 -0.23 -6.36 11.20
N ALA A 97 -0.72 -6.96 12.29
CA ALA A 97 0.11 -7.75 13.19
C ALA A 97 0.70 -8.98 12.49
N GLU A 98 -0.12 -9.68 11.70
CA GLU A 98 0.33 -10.86 10.96
C GLU A 98 1.30 -10.51 9.83
N ALA A 99 1.05 -9.41 9.10
CA ALA A 99 1.99 -8.91 8.09
C ALA A 99 3.35 -8.59 8.72
N LEU A 100 3.37 -7.84 9.84
CA LEU A 100 4.62 -7.50 10.52
C LEU A 100 5.36 -8.75 11.01
N ARG A 101 4.63 -9.69 11.62
CA ARG A 101 5.21 -10.96 12.08
C ARG A 101 5.90 -11.71 10.94
N CYS A 102 5.23 -11.82 9.78
CA CYS A 102 5.78 -12.50 8.61
C CYS A 102 6.96 -11.72 8.00
N PHE A 103 6.86 -10.40 7.89
CA PHE A 103 7.97 -9.57 7.38
C PHE A 103 9.25 -9.78 8.21
N VAL A 104 9.14 -9.80 9.53
CA VAL A 104 10.29 -10.02 10.40
C VAL A 104 10.79 -11.47 10.34
N ALA A 105 9.88 -12.46 10.33
CA ALA A 105 10.26 -13.87 10.37
C ALA A 105 10.89 -14.32 9.06
N GLU A 106 10.30 -13.93 7.93
CA GLU A 106 10.76 -14.39 6.61
C GLU A 106 11.98 -13.62 6.10
N PHE A 107 12.19 -12.38 6.55
CA PHE A 107 13.26 -11.51 6.06
C PHE A 107 14.19 -11.01 7.18
N ALA A 108 14.48 -11.90 8.15
CA ALA A 108 15.28 -11.55 9.33
C ALA A 108 16.67 -10.98 8.98
N GLU A 109 17.28 -11.42 7.88
CA GLU A 109 18.62 -10.96 7.44
C GLU A 109 18.56 -9.59 6.74
N ASP A 110 17.43 -9.24 6.13
CA ASP A 110 17.19 -7.97 5.45
C ASP A 110 15.71 -7.57 5.59
N PRO A 111 15.30 -6.96 6.71
CA PRO A 111 13.90 -6.68 7.02
C PRO A 111 13.36 -5.42 6.32
N MET A 112 14.00 -4.96 5.25
CA MET A 112 13.65 -3.73 4.56
C MET A 112 12.57 -3.94 3.51
N PHE A 113 11.57 -3.04 3.52
CA PHE A 113 10.51 -2.97 2.53
C PHE A 113 10.39 -1.56 1.95
N VAL A 114 10.16 -1.48 0.65
CA VAL A 114 9.67 -0.29 -0.04
C VAL A 114 8.15 -0.24 0.17
N VAL A 115 7.64 0.91 0.59
CA VAL A 115 6.21 1.10 0.84
C VAL A 115 5.69 2.21 -0.06
N LEU A 116 4.92 1.84 -1.08
CA LEU A 116 4.31 2.78 -2.01
C LEU A 116 2.86 3.05 -1.60
N VAL A 117 2.50 4.33 -1.57
CA VAL A 117 1.15 4.82 -1.30
C VAL A 117 0.70 5.66 -2.48
N TRP A 118 -0.46 5.35 -3.03
CA TRP A 118 -1.02 6.09 -4.16
C TRP A 118 -1.48 7.48 -3.69
N HIS A 119 -0.99 8.53 -4.34
CA HIS A 119 -1.26 9.93 -4.02
C HIS A 119 -0.69 10.47 -2.70
N ASP A 120 0.20 9.75 -2.03
CA ASP A 120 0.78 10.18 -0.77
C ASP A 120 2.30 9.91 -0.72
N ILE A 121 2.91 10.26 0.40
CA ILE A 121 4.33 10.03 0.67
C ILE A 121 4.61 8.53 0.73
N CYS A 122 5.64 8.09 0.01
CA CYS A 122 6.16 6.73 0.07
C CYS A 122 7.27 6.59 1.11
N TYR A 123 7.48 5.37 1.60
CA TYR A 123 8.39 5.11 2.71
C TYR A 123 9.28 3.89 2.45
N ARG A 124 10.38 3.82 3.22
CA ARG A 124 11.03 2.55 3.56
C ARG A 124 10.60 2.13 4.95
N LEU A 125 10.36 0.84 5.13
CA LEU A 125 10.06 0.21 6.40
C LEU A 125 11.17 -0.76 6.74
N ASP A 126 11.85 -0.53 7.87
CA ASP A 126 12.60 -1.56 8.59
C ASP A 126 11.62 -2.29 9.52
N ALA A 127 11.16 -3.46 9.09
CA ALA A 127 10.17 -4.23 9.82
C ALA A 127 10.67 -4.72 11.19
N ALA A 128 11.97 -5.01 11.32
CA ALA A 128 12.55 -5.46 12.59
C ALA A 128 12.57 -4.32 13.61
N VAL A 129 13.00 -3.11 13.22
CA VAL A 129 12.97 -1.93 14.09
C VAL A 129 11.55 -1.55 14.46
N HIS A 130 10.62 -1.61 13.50
CA HIS A 130 9.20 -1.33 13.77
C HIS A 130 8.59 -2.31 14.76
N ALA A 131 8.92 -3.61 14.66
CA ALA A 131 8.36 -4.66 15.50
C ALA A 131 8.77 -4.57 16.97
N VAL A 132 9.96 -4.05 17.29
CA VAL A 132 10.39 -3.91 18.68
C VAL A 132 9.83 -2.68 19.38
N THR A 133 9.08 -1.86 18.66
CA THR A 133 8.39 -0.70 19.20
C THR A 133 7.19 -1.14 20.04
N ARG A 134 7.08 -0.58 21.26
CA ARG A 134 6.06 -1.01 22.24
C ARG A 134 4.61 -0.86 21.77
N GLN A 135 4.37 0.11 20.87
CA GLN A 135 3.10 0.35 20.17
C GLN A 135 3.46 0.77 18.74
N PRO A 136 3.60 -0.19 17.81
CA PRO A 136 3.96 0.13 16.44
C PRO A 136 2.88 1.01 15.81
N ASP A 137 3.23 2.26 15.55
CA ASP A 137 2.37 3.21 14.84
C ASP A 137 2.64 3.08 13.34
N TRP A 138 1.76 2.39 12.66
CA TRP A 138 1.82 2.18 11.22
C TRP A 138 1.60 3.49 10.47
N ARG A 139 2.61 3.98 9.78
CA ARG A 139 2.46 5.10 8.84
C ARG A 139 1.57 4.73 7.65
N VAL A 140 1.77 3.53 7.16
CA VAL A 140 0.94 2.90 6.12
C VAL A 140 0.50 1.55 6.66
N SER A 141 -0.80 1.32 6.69
CA SER A 141 -1.37 0.05 7.12
C SER A 141 -1.20 -1.01 6.03
N ALA A 142 -0.83 -2.24 6.37
CA ALA A 142 -0.88 -3.37 5.46
C ALA A 142 -2.33 -3.64 5.00
N TYR A 143 -3.30 -3.43 5.90
CA TYR A 143 -4.71 -3.40 5.53
C TYR A 143 -5.02 -2.10 4.77
N PRO A 144 -5.53 -2.13 3.53
CA PRO A 144 -5.77 -0.93 2.72
C PRO A 144 -6.88 -0.07 3.33
N LYS A 145 -6.59 1.23 3.56
CA LYS A 145 -7.51 2.20 4.16
C LYS A 145 -7.64 3.42 3.26
N GLY A 146 -8.61 3.41 2.38
CA GLY A 146 -8.94 4.57 1.54
C GLY A 146 -8.04 4.77 0.34
N ASP A 147 -6.83 4.21 0.33
CA ASP A 147 -5.91 4.24 -0.79
C ASP A 147 -5.17 2.91 -0.95
N TYR A 148 -4.50 2.72 -2.10
CA TYR A 148 -3.63 1.55 -2.32
C TYR A 148 -2.45 1.60 -1.36
N SER A 149 -2.17 0.48 -0.72
CA SER A 149 -1.00 0.28 0.13
C SER A 149 -0.18 -0.89 -0.40
N ILE A 150 1.09 -0.65 -0.71
CA ILE A 150 1.93 -1.61 -1.40
C ILE A 150 3.23 -1.74 -0.61
N PHE A 151 3.56 -2.96 -0.20
CA PHE A 151 4.80 -3.28 0.49
C PHE A 151 5.58 -4.27 -0.36
N LEU A 152 6.80 -3.93 -0.72
CA LEU A 152 7.63 -4.69 -1.66
C LEU A 152 9.01 -4.91 -1.10
N ARG A 153 9.59 -6.06 -1.40
CA ARG A 153 11.05 -6.21 -1.33
C ARG A 153 11.70 -5.28 -2.38
N GLU A 154 12.96 -4.91 -2.15
CA GLU A 154 13.70 -4.00 -3.05
C GLU A 154 13.76 -4.53 -4.50
N ASP A 155 13.83 -5.85 -4.68
CA ASP A 155 13.86 -6.52 -5.98
C ASP A 155 12.48 -6.77 -6.59
N PHE A 156 11.39 -6.48 -5.85
CA PHE A 156 9.99 -6.73 -6.20
C PHE A 156 9.61 -8.22 -6.34
N SER A 157 10.44 -9.11 -5.83
CA SER A 157 10.17 -10.55 -5.86
C SER A 157 9.07 -10.98 -4.90
N GLU A 158 8.86 -10.22 -3.82
CA GLU A 158 7.91 -10.51 -2.76
C GLU A 158 7.21 -9.26 -2.28
N GLY A 159 5.95 -9.38 -1.90
CA GLY A 159 5.22 -8.23 -1.38
C GLY A 159 3.75 -8.44 -1.14
N ILE A 160 3.10 -7.35 -0.80
CA ILE A 160 1.64 -7.27 -0.67
C ILE A 160 1.12 -6.04 -1.42
N VAL A 161 -0.06 -6.17 -2.00
CA VAL A 161 -0.80 -5.09 -2.65
C VAL A 161 -2.21 -5.03 -2.08
N GLY A 162 -2.49 -3.97 -1.33
CA GLY A 162 -3.80 -3.69 -0.78
C GLY A 162 -4.66 -2.87 -1.73
N HIS A 163 -5.85 -3.38 -2.06
CA HIS A 163 -6.82 -2.73 -2.94
C HIS A 163 -8.03 -2.24 -2.13
N PRO A 164 -8.15 -0.93 -1.83
CA PRO A 164 -9.16 -0.42 -0.89
C PRO A 164 -10.60 -0.53 -1.41
N TRP A 165 -10.80 -0.44 -2.72
CA TRP A 165 -12.16 -0.50 -3.30
C TRP A 165 -12.63 -1.93 -3.57
N GLU A 166 -11.74 -2.85 -3.95
CA GLU A 166 -12.03 -4.28 -3.98
C GLU A 166 -12.14 -4.85 -2.56
N GLN A 167 -11.60 -4.14 -1.56
CA GLN A 167 -11.42 -4.62 -0.19
C GLN A 167 -10.66 -5.96 -0.18
N SER A 168 -9.50 -5.98 -0.83
CA SER A 168 -8.68 -7.18 -0.96
C SER A 168 -7.23 -6.92 -0.62
N LEU A 169 -6.50 -8.00 -0.35
CA LEU A 169 -5.06 -8.01 -0.15
C LEU A 169 -4.45 -9.13 -0.96
N CYS A 170 -3.68 -8.78 -1.99
CA CYS A 170 -2.84 -9.71 -2.72
C CYS A 170 -1.52 -9.87 -1.99
N VAL A 171 -1.16 -11.09 -1.65
CA VAL A 171 0.15 -11.50 -1.10
C VAL A 171 0.87 -12.30 -2.18
N PHE A 172 2.11 -11.96 -2.50
CA PHE A 172 2.86 -12.66 -3.54
C PHE A 172 4.32 -12.92 -3.15
N GLY A 173 4.93 -13.87 -3.87
CA GLY A 173 6.26 -14.39 -3.61
C GLY A 173 6.24 -15.63 -2.70
N GLU A 174 7.21 -16.50 -2.88
CA GLU A 174 7.20 -17.84 -2.26
C GLU A 174 7.12 -17.82 -0.73
N ARG A 175 7.93 -16.95 -0.09
CA ARG A 175 8.01 -16.88 1.37
C ARG A 175 6.76 -16.26 1.95
N LEU A 176 6.31 -15.11 1.41
CA LEU A 176 5.11 -14.44 1.90
C LEU A 176 3.84 -15.24 1.62
N VAL A 177 3.72 -15.89 0.47
CA VAL A 177 2.60 -16.79 0.19
C VAL A 177 2.62 -17.99 1.15
N GLY A 178 3.82 -18.56 1.40
CA GLY A 178 4.01 -19.69 2.30
C GLY A 178 3.70 -19.39 3.77
N SER A 179 3.82 -18.14 4.20
CA SER A 179 3.58 -17.69 5.57
C SER A 179 2.31 -16.83 5.68
N LEU A 180 2.38 -15.55 5.28
CA LEU A 180 1.28 -14.60 5.40
C LEU A 180 0.04 -15.02 4.61
N GLY A 181 0.21 -15.35 3.31
CA GLY A 181 -0.89 -15.72 2.43
C GLY A 181 -1.67 -16.92 2.98
N ARG A 182 -0.97 -17.98 3.36
CA ARG A 182 -1.60 -19.18 3.94
C ARG A 182 -2.28 -18.89 5.27
N THR A 183 -1.65 -18.11 6.17
CA THR A 183 -2.27 -17.74 7.43
C THR A 183 -3.56 -16.95 7.22
N LEU A 184 -3.54 -15.93 6.36
CA LEU A 184 -4.74 -15.15 6.07
C LEU A 184 -5.86 -16.02 5.46
N ALA A 185 -5.53 -16.95 4.57
CA ALA A 185 -6.49 -17.85 3.95
C ALA A 185 -7.16 -18.82 4.94
N THR A 186 -6.67 -18.96 6.18
CA THR A 186 -7.34 -19.78 7.21
C THR A 186 -8.59 -19.11 7.80
N TRP A 187 -8.69 -17.79 7.71
CA TRP A 187 -9.78 -17.03 8.33
C TRP A 187 -10.39 -15.93 7.45
N LEU A 188 -9.84 -15.72 6.25
CA LEU A 188 -10.39 -14.84 5.22
C LEU A 188 -10.74 -15.65 3.96
N PRO A 189 -11.84 -15.31 3.26
CA PRO A 189 -12.12 -15.92 1.98
C PRO A 189 -11.01 -15.65 0.96
N VAL A 190 -10.63 -16.66 0.16
CA VAL A 190 -9.69 -16.50 -0.94
C VAL A 190 -10.47 -16.08 -2.18
N LEU A 191 -10.06 -14.97 -2.78
CA LEU A 191 -10.63 -14.45 -4.02
C LEU A 191 -9.91 -15.02 -5.25
N ARG A 192 -8.58 -15.12 -5.19
CA ARG A 192 -7.73 -15.57 -6.29
C ARG A 192 -6.49 -16.29 -5.77
N VAL A 193 -6.03 -17.24 -6.57
CA VAL A 193 -4.71 -17.88 -6.46
C VAL A 193 -4.04 -17.70 -7.81
N ASP A 194 -2.82 -17.19 -7.83
CA ASP A 194 -2.05 -16.90 -9.05
C ASP A 194 -2.87 -16.09 -10.10
N GLY A 195 -3.64 -15.11 -9.59
CA GLY A 195 -4.49 -14.24 -10.41
C GLY A 195 -5.81 -14.87 -10.90
N HIS A 196 -6.09 -16.13 -10.56
CA HIS A 196 -7.28 -16.85 -10.99
C HIS A 196 -8.23 -17.14 -9.83
N PRO A 197 -9.57 -17.14 -10.05
CA PRO A 197 -10.50 -17.61 -9.03
C PRO A 197 -10.12 -19.01 -8.54
N PRO A 198 -10.26 -19.30 -7.23
CA PRO A 198 -9.95 -20.64 -6.73
C PRO A 198 -10.85 -21.68 -7.40
N GLU A 199 -10.29 -22.84 -7.70
CA GLU A 199 -11.08 -23.96 -8.23
C GLU A 199 -12.21 -24.29 -7.23
N SER A 200 -13.44 -24.36 -7.75
CA SER A 200 -14.62 -24.72 -6.95
C SER A 200 -14.43 -26.15 -6.42
N ALA A 201 -14.36 -26.31 -5.12
CA ALA A 201 -14.29 -27.62 -4.49
C ALA A 201 -15.64 -28.34 -4.56
#